data_9d698f2312c7a59f6c73be9d06755333
#
_entry.id   9d698f2312c7a59f6c73be9d06755333
#
_cell.length_a   1.000
_cell.length_b   1.000
_cell.length_c   1.000
_cell.angle_alpha   90.00
_cell.angle_beta   90.00
_cell.angle_gamma   90.00
#
_symmetry.space_group_name_H-M   'P 1'
#
loop_
_entity.id
_entity.type
_entity.pdbx_description
1 polymer ?
#
loop_
_entity_poly.entity_id
_entity_poly.type
_entity_poly.pdbx_seq_one_letter_code
_entity_poly.pdbx_strand_id
1 'polypeptide(L)'
;MADLIVYFSRNYENYVSGAIRNLDVGNTEVAACIIQQLTGADLFKLEPIQEYSRNYNECIAEAQADQRRNARPELRSYPKNLDGYDTVYLGFPNYWGTMPMAVFTFLEHFDWSGKTIRPFCTHEGSGMGRSEVDIRRLCRGADIKPGLAIQGAKASLARKEIEGWI
;
A
#
# COMPACT_ATOMS: atom_id res chain seq x y z
N MET A 1 -9.17 -6.54 -19.98
CA MET A 1 -9.70 -6.52 -18.62
C MET A 1 -9.23 -5.26 -17.91
N ALA A 2 -9.98 -4.76 -16.98
CA ALA A 2 -9.61 -3.58 -16.21
C ALA A 2 -8.51 -3.88 -15.18
N ASP A 3 -7.83 -2.86 -14.74
CA ASP A 3 -6.88 -2.91 -13.64
C ASP A 3 -7.48 -2.25 -12.41
N LEU A 4 -7.03 -2.68 -11.24
CA LEU A 4 -7.46 -2.13 -9.96
C LEU A 4 -6.24 -1.64 -9.19
N ILE A 5 -6.36 -0.46 -8.60
CA ILE A 5 -5.35 0.05 -7.67
C ILE A 5 -5.94 -0.06 -6.27
N VAL A 6 -5.32 -0.88 -5.43
CA VAL A 6 -5.67 -1.02 -4.02
C VAL A 6 -4.54 -0.44 -3.20
N TYR A 7 -4.86 0.47 -2.28
CA TYR A 7 -3.81 1.12 -1.51
C TYR A 7 -4.24 1.44 -0.09
N PHE A 8 -3.27 1.39 0.81
CA PHE A 8 -3.35 1.95 2.15
C PHE A 8 -2.52 3.22 2.16
N SER A 9 -3.08 4.32 2.66
CA SER A 9 -2.36 5.59 2.75
C SER A 9 -2.71 6.29 4.06
N ARG A 10 -1.74 7.04 4.58
CA ARG A 10 -1.90 7.80 5.81
C ARG A 10 -1.73 9.28 5.52
N ASN A 11 -2.76 10.06 5.79
CA ASN A 11 -2.65 11.52 5.95
C ASN A 11 -2.32 11.83 7.43
N TYR A 12 -2.47 13.07 7.87
CA TYR A 12 -2.05 13.54 9.21
C TYR A 12 -0.54 13.51 9.37
N GLU A 13 -0.04 13.28 10.58
CA GLU A 13 1.39 13.31 10.84
C GLU A 13 2.11 12.14 10.17
N ASN A 14 3.11 12.48 9.39
CA ASN A 14 4.00 11.54 8.70
C ASN A 14 5.44 11.98 8.89
N TYR A 15 6.37 11.05 8.76
CA TYR A 15 7.79 11.37 8.71
C TYR A 15 8.18 11.60 7.26
N VAL A 16 8.61 12.83 6.96
CA VAL A 16 8.91 13.25 5.57
C VAL A 16 10.17 14.11 5.58
N SER A 17 11.17 13.71 4.83
CA SER A 17 12.45 14.44 4.70
C SER A 17 13.09 14.80 6.04
N GLY A 18 13.11 13.86 6.98
CA GLY A 18 13.74 14.02 8.27
C GLY A 18 12.94 14.77 9.33
N ALA A 19 11.65 15.05 9.07
CA ALA A 19 10.79 15.76 10.01
C ALA A 19 9.37 15.22 10.02
N ILE A 20 8.68 15.36 11.14
CA ILE A 20 7.24 15.05 11.22
C ILE A 20 6.48 16.22 10.60
N ARG A 21 5.63 15.89 9.61
CA ARG A 21 4.81 16.86 8.87
C ARG A 21 3.39 16.36 8.77
N ASN A 22 2.43 17.28 8.83
CA ASN A 22 1.04 16.95 8.59
C ASN A 22 0.76 16.96 7.08
N LEU A 23 0.27 15.84 6.57
CA LEU A 23 -0.09 15.69 5.15
C LEU A 23 -1.59 15.67 4.98
N ASP A 24 -2.12 16.51 4.09
CA ASP A 24 -3.54 16.48 3.71
C ASP A 24 -3.85 15.22 2.90
N VAL A 25 -2.92 14.84 2.03
CA VAL A 25 -2.98 13.60 1.25
C VAL A 25 -1.71 12.81 1.52
N GLY A 26 -1.86 11.53 1.89
CA GLY A 26 -0.73 10.66 2.17
C GLY A 26 0.08 10.36 0.91
N ASN A 27 1.36 10.05 1.10
CA ASN A 27 2.29 9.83 -0.02
C ASN A 27 1.89 8.63 -0.90
N THR A 28 1.38 7.56 -0.30
CA THR A 28 0.93 6.39 -1.08
C THR A 28 -0.27 6.76 -1.96
N GLU A 29 -1.18 7.57 -1.47
CA GLU A 29 -2.33 8.03 -2.25
C GLU A 29 -1.89 8.91 -3.43
N VAL A 30 -0.90 9.78 -3.23
CA VAL A 30 -0.31 10.57 -4.32
C VAL A 30 0.20 9.66 -5.44
N ALA A 31 0.96 8.63 -5.08
CA ALA A 31 1.47 7.65 -6.04
C ALA A 31 0.33 6.88 -6.74
N ALA A 32 -0.68 6.45 -5.98
CA ALA A 32 -1.85 5.76 -6.52
C ALA A 32 -2.59 6.61 -7.55
N CYS A 33 -2.76 7.90 -7.29
CA CYS A 33 -3.41 8.82 -8.22
C CYS A 33 -2.61 8.99 -9.51
N ILE A 34 -1.29 8.99 -9.45
CA ILE A 34 -0.44 9.04 -10.65
C ILE A 34 -0.64 7.76 -11.48
N ILE A 35 -0.65 6.61 -10.85
CA ILE A 35 -0.91 5.33 -11.55
C ILE A 35 -2.29 5.38 -12.22
N GLN A 36 -3.31 5.89 -11.53
CA GLN A 36 -4.64 6.02 -12.10
C GLN A 36 -4.64 6.91 -13.36
N GLN A 37 -3.96 8.04 -13.31
CA GLN A 37 -3.87 8.93 -14.46
C GLN A 37 -3.20 8.28 -15.65
N LEU A 38 -2.23 7.41 -15.42
CA LEU A 38 -1.48 6.73 -16.47
C LEU A 38 -2.19 5.50 -17.03
N THR A 39 -2.96 4.80 -16.22
CA THR A 39 -3.56 3.50 -16.59
C THR A 39 -5.06 3.54 -16.80
N GLY A 40 -5.76 4.50 -16.23
CA GLY A 40 -7.22 4.51 -16.17
C GLY A 40 -7.80 3.48 -15.21
N ALA A 41 -7.00 2.86 -14.37
CA ALA A 41 -7.43 1.84 -13.41
C ALA A 41 -8.40 2.39 -12.37
N ASP A 42 -9.24 1.51 -11.83
CA ASP A 42 -10.11 1.85 -10.71
C ASP A 42 -9.30 1.99 -9.42
N LEU A 43 -9.75 2.84 -8.50
CA LEU A 43 -9.11 3.04 -7.19
C LEU A 43 -9.94 2.44 -6.07
N PHE A 44 -9.28 1.76 -5.14
CA PHE A 44 -9.88 1.30 -3.89
C PHE A 44 -8.95 1.58 -2.71
N LYS A 45 -9.39 2.44 -1.80
CA LYS A 45 -8.64 2.78 -0.60
C LYS A 45 -8.97 1.82 0.54
N LEU A 46 -7.96 1.22 1.14
CA LEU A 46 -8.11 0.37 2.32
C LEU A 46 -8.21 1.25 3.56
N GLU A 47 -9.29 1.08 4.31
CA GLU A 47 -9.54 1.85 5.53
C GLU A 47 -9.88 0.91 6.67
N PRO A 48 -9.02 0.79 7.70
CA PRO A 48 -9.37 0.05 8.91
C PRO A 48 -10.54 0.72 9.62
N ILE A 49 -11.41 -0.09 10.23
CA ILE A 49 -12.50 0.45 11.07
C ILE A 49 -11.92 1.25 12.21
N GLN A 50 -10.86 0.74 12.85
CA GLN A 50 -10.14 1.45 13.89
C GLN A 50 -8.88 2.09 13.29
N GLU A 51 -8.92 3.41 13.12
CA GLU A 51 -7.80 4.17 12.60
C GLU A 51 -6.66 4.25 13.63
N TYR A 52 -5.42 4.32 13.12
CA TYR A 52 -4.28 4.67 13.97
C TYR A 52 -4.36 6.12 14.41
N SER A 53 -3.69 6.44 15.52
CA SER A 53 -3.60 7.80 16.02
C SER A 53 -3.11 8.77 14.94
N ARG A 54 -3.62 9.99 14.96
CA ARG A 54 -3.14 11.07 14.09
C ARG A 54 -1.74 11.53 14.46
N ASN A 55 -1.36 11.33 15.72
CA ASN A 55 0.01 11.60 16.20
C ASN A 55 0.97 10.55 15.62
N TYR A 56 2.08 11.02 15.05
CA TYR A 56 3.04 10.12 14.39
C TYR A 56 3.64 9.08 15.34
N ASN A 57 4.14 9.52 16.51
CA ASN A 57 4.81 8.63 17.46
C ASN A 57 3.85 7.57 18.02
N GLU A 58 2.61 7.94 18.28
CA GLU A 58 1.58 6.98 18.71
C GLU A 58 1.25 6.01 17.60
N CYS A 59 1.11 6.49 16.36
CA CYS A 59 0.83 5.65 15.21
C CYS A 59 1.90 4.58 15.00
N ILE A 60 3.18 4.95 15.05
CA ILE A 60 4.26 3.97 14.85
C ILE A 60 4.31 2.94 15.96
N ALA A 61 3.97 3.31 17.18
CA ALA A 61 3.88 2.38 18.31
C ALA A 61 2.71 1.41 18.14
N GLU A 62 1.54 1.91 17.74
CA GLU A 62 0.36 1.09 17.44
C GLU A 62 0.62 0.11 16.29
N ALA A 63 1.27 0.60 15.23
CA ALA A 63 1.62 -0.24 14.07
C ALA A 63 2.60 -1.34 14.46
N GLN A 64 3.59 -1.04 15.31
CA GLN A 64 4.53 -2.05 15.79
C GLN A 64 3.85 -3.09 16.68
N ALA A 65 2.95 -2.65 17.55
CA ALA A 65 2.18 -3.57 18.39
C ALA A 65 1.32 -4.51 17.53
N ASP A 66 0.65 -3.98 16.52
CA ASP A 66 -0.12 -4.79 15.57
C ASP A 66 0.75 -5.82 14.86
N GLN A 67 1.94 -5.42 14.42
CA GLN A 67 2.87 -6.33 13.76
C GLN A 67 3.34 -7.45 14.69
N ARG A 68 3.70 -7.10 15.93
CA ARG A 68 4.19 -8.07 16.92
C ARG A 68 3.15 -9.12 17.28
N ARG A 69 1.88 -8.73 17.37
CA ARG A 69 0.77 -9.66 17.65
C ARG A 69 0.17 -10.28 16.40
N ASN A 70 0.74 -10.01 15.23
CA ASN A 70 0.26 -10.48 13.93
C ASN A 70 -1.22 -10.15 13.72
N ALA A 71 -1.59 -8.90 14.00
CA ALA A 71 -2.97 -8.44 13.93
C ALA A 71 -3.55 -8.50 12.53
N ARG A 72 -4.87 -8.66 12.46
CA ARG A 72 -5.63 -8.53 11.22
C ARG A 72 -6.71 -7.47 11.41
N PRO A 73 -6.33 -6.18 11.31
CA PRO A 73 -7.31 -5.09 11.48
C PRO A 73 -8.49 -5.26 10.53
N GLU A 74 -9.68 -5.09 11.07
CA GLU A 74 -10.90 -5.18 10.29
C GLU A 74 -11.02 -3.96 9.38
N LEU A 75 -11.38 -4.19 8.10
CA LEU A 75 -11.55 -3.14 7.11
C LEU A 75 -13.00 -2.68 7.03
N ARG A 76 -13.22 -1.40 6.71
CA ARG A 76 -14.56 -0.82 6.56
C ARG A 76 -15.31 -1.44 5.40
N SER A 77 -14.61 -1.76 4.32
CA SER A 77 -15.21 -2.35 3.12
C SER A 77 -14.17 -3.09 2.30
N TYR A 78 -14.65 -3.88 1.36
CA TYR A 78 -13.85 -4.62 0.39
C TYR A 78 -14.43 -4.38 -1.00
N PRO A 79 -13.62 -4.50 -2.07
CA PRO A 79 -14.20 -4.66 -3.39
C PRO A 79 -15.15 -5.87 -3.37
N LYS A 80 -16.26 -5.78 -4.09
CA LYS A 80 -17.27 -6.86 -4.09
C LYS A 80 -16.65 -8.20 -4.49
N ASN A 81 -15.82 -8.19 -5.53
CA ASN A 81 -15.02 -9.30 -5.99
C ASN A 81 -13.86 -8.76 -6.83
N LEU A 82 -12.95 -9.63 -7.25
CA LEU A 82 -11.85 -9.29 -8.14
C LEU A 82 -12.08 -9.76 -9.59
N ASP A 83 -13.27 -10.27 -9.89
CA ASP A 83 -13.63 -10.68 -11.24
C ASP A 83 -13.59 -9.47 -12.17
N GLY A 84 -13.07 -9.61 -13.35
CA GLY A 84 -12.92 -8.49 -14.27
C GLY A 84 -11.64 -7.67 -14.08
N TYR A 85 -10.82 -7.99 -13.08
CA TYR A 85 -9.50 -7.38 -12.89
C TYR A 85 -8.41 -8.44 -13.10
N ASP A 86 -7.46 -8.16 -14.00
CA ASP A 86 -6.30 -9.03 -14.22
C ASP A 86 -5.12 -8.59 -13.38
N THR A 87 -4.89 -7.28 -13.33
CA THR A 87 -3.75 -6.68 -12.62
C THR A 87 -4.25 -5.85 -11.45
N VAL A 88 -3.65 -6.06 -10.28
CA VAL A 88 -3.88 -5.24 -9.10
C VAL A 88 -2.56 -4.54 -8.73
N TYR A 89 -2.60 -3.22 -8.78
CA TYR A 89 -1.52 -2.39 -8.22
C TYR A 89 -1.76 -2.27 -6.73
N LEU A 90 -0.83 -2.74 -5.92
CA LEU A 90 -0.97 -2.78 -4.47
C LEU A 90 -0.02 -1.78 -3.83
N GLY A 91 -0.57 -0.71 -3.25
CA GLY A 91 0.20 0.38 -2.67
C GLY A 91 0.13 0.44 -1.15
N PHE A 92 1.26 0.74 -0.52
CA PHE A 92 1.35 0.83 0.94
C PHE A 92 2.59 1.60 1.38
N PRO A 93 2.55 2.24 2.56
CA PRO A 93 3.76 2.75 3.18
C PRO A 93 4.54 1.61 3.84
N ASN A 94 5.85 1.77 3.94
CA ASN A 94 6.67 0.83 4.69
C ASN A 94 6.41 1.03 6.20
N TYR A 95 5.79 0.07 6.86
CA TYR A 95 5.53 0.06 8.29
C TYR A 95 6.37 -1.04 8.94
N TRP A 96 7.45 -0.63 9.61
CA TRP A 96 8.34 -1.57 10.31
C TRP A 96 8.88 -2.69 9.41
N GLY A 97 9.27 -2.34 8.20
CA GLY A 97 9.94 -3.24 7.26
C GLY A 97 9.01 -4.05 6.36
N THR A 98 7.71 -3.82 6.39
CA THR A 98 6.74 -4.49 5.52
C THR A 98 5.49 -3.63 5.34
N MET A 99 4.39 -4.22 4.88
CA MET A 99 3.11 -3.55 4.72
C MET A 99 2.44 -3.31 6.07
N PRO A 100 1.57 -2.29 6.19
CA PRO A 100 0.63 -2.20 7.32
C PRO A 100 -0.19 -3.48 7.44
N MET A 101 -0.52 -3.88 8.66
CA MET A 101 -1.25 -5.15 8.88
C MET A 101 -2.64 -5.18 8.25
N ALA A 102 -3.26 -4.00 8.04
CA ALA A 102 -4.52 -3.92 7.29
C ALA A 102 -4.41 -4.44 5.85
N VAL A 103 -3.23 -4.31 5.23
CA VAL A 103 -2.98 -4.87 3.90
C VAL A 103 -2.93 -6.40 3.96
N PHE A 104 -2.37 -6.98 5.01
CA PHE A 104 -2.42 -8.43 5.24
C PHE A 104 -3.87 -8.91 5.32
N THR A 105 -4.72 -8.20 6.05
CA THR A 105 -6.15 -8.51 6.15
C THR A 105 -6.80 -8.58 4.77
N PHE A 106 -6.53 -7.59 3.93
CA PHE A 106 -7.07 -7.52 2.57
C PHE A 106 -6.58 -8.68 1.70
N LEU A 107 -5.28 -8.95 1.72
CA LEU A 107 -4.70 -10.00 0.87
C LEU A 107 -5.19 -11.40 1.25
N GLU A 108 -5.47 -11.64 2.52
CA GLU A 108 -6.02 -12.92 2.97
C GLU A 108 -7.49 -13.12 2.61
N HIS A 109 -8.19 -12.03 2.26
CA HIS A 109 -9.64 -12.07 1.99
C HIS A 109 -9.98 -12.68 0.62
N PHE A 110 -9.10 -12.58 -0.36
CA PHE A 110 -9.36 -12.99 -1.74
C PHE A 110 -8.45 -14.15 -2.18
N ASP A 111 -8.92 -14.89 -3.18
CA ASP A 111 -8.10 -15.82 -3.93
C ASP A 111 -7.37 -15.06 -5.05
N TRP A 112 -6.06 -15.11 -5.04
CA TRP A 112 -5.21 -14.39 -5.97
C TRP A 112 -4.72 -15.23 -7.15
N SER A 113 -5.17 -16.48 -7.26
CA SER A 113 -4.75 -17.37 -8.34
C SER A 113 -5.04 -16.76 -9.70
N GLY A 114 -4.04 -16.74 -10.58
CA GLY A 114 -4.15 -16.18 -11.93
C GLY A 114 -4.13 -14.67 -12.01
N LYS A 115 -4.03 -13.96 -10.89
CA LYS A 115 -3.91 -12.48 -10.88
C LYS A 115 -2.47 -12.06 -10.97
N THR A 116 -2.23 -10.87 -11.53
CA THR A 116 -0.94 -10.19 -11.47
C THR A 116 -0.99 -9.13 -10.39
N ILE A 117 0.02 -9.08 -9.53
CA ILE A 117 0.16 -8.04 -8.50
C ILE A 117 1.40 -7.22 -8.80
N ARG A 118 1.23 -5.90 -8.84
CA ARG A 118 2.31 -4.92 -8.99
C ARG A 118 2.40 -4.10 -7.70
N PRO A 119 3.29 -4.44 -6.75
CA PRO A 119 3.39 -3.71 -5.50
C PRO A 119 4.17 -2.41 -5.66
N PHE A 120 3.71 -1.36 -4.99
CA PHE A 120 4.47 -0.12 -4.86
C PHE A 120 4.46 0.34 -3.41
N CYS A 121 5.60 0.82 -2.94
CA CYS A 121 5.81 1.16 -1.54
C CYS A 121 6.35 2.58 -1.40
N THR A 122 5.76 3.36 -0.52
CA THR A 122 6.33 4.65 -0.14
C THR A 122 7.12 4.51 1.16
N HIS A 123 8.29 5.14 1.22
CA HIS A 123 9.23 5.00 2.33
C HIS A 123 10.06 6.26 2.52
N GLU A 124 10.78 6.35 3.62
CA GLU A 124 11.75 7.42 3.89
C GLU A 124 13.19 6.89 4.03
N GLY A 125 13.53 5.82 3.29
CA GLY A 125 14.88 5.26 3.25
C GLY A 125 14.95 3.74 3.39
N SER A 126 13.85 3.09 3.80
CA SER A 126 13.82 1.64 4.06
C SER A 126 13.44 0.79 2.85
N GLY A 127 13.01 1.40 1.74
CA GLY A 127 12.64 0.67 0.52
C GLY A 127 11.45 -0.26 0.71
N MET A 128 11.44 -1.37 -0.03
CA MET A 128 10.37 -2.37 0.02
C MET A 128 10.39 -3.21 1.31
N GLY A 129 11.51 -3.25 2.03
CA GLY A 129 11.68 -4.16 3.15
C GLY A 129 11.43 -5.61 2.74
N ARG A 130 10.69 -6.36 3.56
CA ARG A 130 10.29 -7.76 3.26
C ARG A 130 8.89 -7.87 2.64
N SER A 131 8.32 -6.75 2.19
CA SER A 131 6.93 -6.74 1.70
C SER A 131 6.69 -7.67 0.53
N GLU A 132 7.62 -7.77 -0.41
CA GLU A 132 7.47 -8.66 -1.57
C GLU A 132 7.45 -10.13 -1.16
N VAL A 133 8.25 -10.51 -0.16
CA VAL A 133 8.24 -11.86 0.41
C VAL A 133 6.88 -12.15 1.07
N ASP A 134 6.37 -11.20 1.84
CA ASP A 134 5.08 -11.34 2.50
C ASP A 134 3.93 -11.44 1.49
N ILE A 135 3.96 -10.63 0.42
CA ILE A 135 2.95 -10.70 -0.66
C ILE A 135 2.96 -12.08 -1.32
N ARG A 136 4.14 -12.61 -1.66
CA ARG A 136 4.25 -13.95 -2.27
C ARG A 136 3.69 -15.03 -1.36
N ARG A 137 3.93 -14.92 -0.08
CA ARG A 137 3.42 -15.87 0.91
C ARG A 137 1.90 -15.83 1.04
N LEU A 138 1.32 -14.64 0.99
CA LEU A 138 -0.12 -14.43 1.16
C LEU A 138 -0.92 -14.67 -0.12
N CYS A 139 -0.32 -14.43 -1.26
CA CYS A 139 -1.00 -14.42 -2.57
C CYS A 139 -0.50 -15.57 -3.45
N ARG A 140 -0.61 -16.79 -2.96
CA ARG A 140 -0.16 -17.98 -3.70
C ARG A 140 -0.94 -18.10 -5.02
N GLY A 141 -0.22 -18.42 -6.09
CA GLY A 141 -0.80 -18.56 -7.41
C GLY A 141 -0.90 -17.24 -8.19
N ALA A 142 -0.57 -16.12 -7.58
CA ALA A 142 -0.46 -14.84 -8.28
C ALA A 142 0.91 -14.67 -8.92
N ASP A 143 0.96 -13.92 -10.01
CA ASP A 143 2.20 -13.46 -10.62
C ASP A 143 2.60 -12.12 -9.98
N ILE A 144 3.62 -12.16 -9.12
CA ILE A 144 4.09 -10.98 -8.41
C ILE A 144 5.20 -10.32 -9.22
N LYS A 145 4.94 -9.14 -9.76
CA LYS A 145 5.93 -8.37 -10.50
C LYS A 145 6.90 -7.65 -9.56
N PRO A 146 8.09 -7.27 -10.03
CA PRO A 146 9.01 -6.47 -9.22
C PRO A 146 8.34 -5.21 -8.69
N GLY A 147 8.50 -4.94 -7.40
CA GLY A 147 7.91 -3.78 -6.75
C GLY A 147 8.63 -2.48 -7.07
N LEU A 148 7.93 -1.37 -6.92
CA LEU A 148 8.48 -0.03 -7.04
C LEU A 148 8.55 0.62 -5.66
N ALA A 149 9.75 0.99 -5.24
CA ALA A 149 9.95 1.75 -4.01
C ALA A 149 10.06 3.24 -4.35
N ILE A 150 9.21 4.05 -3.73
CA ILE A 150 9.15 5.50 -3.95
C ILE A 150 9.47 6.20 -2.64
N GLN A 151 10.47 7.09 -2.63
CA GLN A 151 10.68 7.92 -1.45
C GLN A 151 9.48 8.85 -1.25
N GLY A 152 8.87 8.80 -0.06
CA GLY A 152 7.61 9.50 0.21
C GLY A 152 7.66 10.99 -0.08
N ALA A 153 8.75 11.65 0.32
CA ALA A 153 8.96 13.07 0.05
C ALA A 153 8.95 13.44 -1.44
N LYS A 154 9.20 12.47 -2.31
CA LYS A 154 9.28 12.64 -3.77
C LYS A 154 8.10 12.01 -4.51
N ALA A 155 7.06 11.58 -3.80
CA ALA A 155 5.93 10.89 -4.42
C ALA A 155 5.29 11.71 -5.54
N SER A 156 5.11 13.01 -5.34
CA SER A 156 4.54 13.90 -6.36
C SER A 156 5.41 14.07 -7.60
N LEU A 157 6.69 13.69 -7.54
CA LEU A 157 7.66 13.79 -8.64
C LEU A 157 7.95 12.43 -9.28
N ALA A 158 7.25 11.38 -8.87
CA ALA A 158 7.57 10.00 -9.25
C ALA A 158 6.97 9.55 -10.60
N ARG A 159 6.33 10.46 -11.35
CA ARG A 159 5.62 10.10 -12.59
C ARG A 159 6.50 9.34 -13.58
N LYS A 160 7.72 9.78 -13.82
CA LYS A 160 8.64 9.10 -14.75
C LYS A 160 9.02 7.70 -14.31
N GLU A 161 9.29 7.53 -13.02
CA GLU A 161 9.60 6.21 -12.45
C GLU A 161 8.41 5.27 -12.60
N ILE A 162 7.21 5.77 -12.32
CA ILE A 162 5.99 5.00 -12.44
C ILE A 162 5.74 4.61 -13.91
N GLU A 163 5.90 5.54 -14.84
CA GLU A 163 5.75 5.27 -16.27
C GLU A 163 6.65 4.14 -16.75
N GLY A 164 7.89 4.10 -16.28
CA GLY A 164 8.85 3.05 -16.64
C GLY A 164 8.59 1.71 -15.96
N TRP A 165 7.74 1.69 -14.95
CA TRP A 165 7.46 0.50 -14.14
C TRP A 165 6.14 -0.18 -14.49
N ILE A 166 5.09 0.56 -14.86
CA ILE A 166 3.77 0.02 -15.21
C ILE A 166 3.78 -0.82 -16.48
#